data_8975cb8257034cd821194eb55cf66d7d
#
_entry.id   8975cb8257034cd821194eb55cf66d7d
#
_cell.length_a   1.000
_cell.length_b   1.000
_cell.length_c   1.000
_cell.angle_alpha   90.00
_cell.angle_beta   90.00
_cell.angle_gamma   90.00
#
_symmetry.space_group_name_H-M   'P 1'
#
loop_
_entity.id
_entity.type
_entity.pdbx_description
1 polymer ?
#
loop_
_entity_poly.entity_id
_entity_poly.type
_entity_poly.pdbx_seq_one_letter_code
_entity_poly.pdbx_strand_id
1 'polypeptide(L)'
;MSRLLATVAAVAVVVSGFAINTNIALGHERRTVGPYTFVVGWLNEPAYVNLLNSLDLTVTETTGAKAVEGLEKTLKADLAFGGSSTLQPLIVAARFGLAGHYSGYVLPTKVGDYTFHITGTVGTMNVDEKFESGPGRFGSIESTDPLQYPQKLTSNADLAARLDQLQTLVIAGIVLGGLALLASAAGLVMRRR
;
A
#
# COMPACT_ATOMS: atom_id res chain seq x y z
N MET A 1 55.42 -7.60 11.78
CA MET A 1 54.68 -7.47 10.49
C MET A 1 53.37 -8.25 10.49
N SER A 2 53.27 -9.45 11.09
CA SER A 2 52.04 -10.27 11.07
C SER A 2 50.83 -9.67 11.81
N ARG A 3 51.02 -8.97 12.94
CA ARG A 3 49.93 -8.34 13.71
C ARG A 3 49.30 -7.10 13.02
N LEU A 4 50.08 -6.33 12.29
CA LEU A 4 49.61 -5.19 11.50
C LEU A 4 48.74 -5.62 10.30
N LEU A 5 49.15 -6.70 9.63
CA LEU A 5 48.38 -7.30 8.53
C LEU A 5 47.03 -7.87 8.99
N ALA A 6 46.99 -8.50 10.19
CA ALA A 6 45.74 -9.02 10.74
C ALA A 6 44.75 -7.90 11.14
N THR A 7 45.28 -6.75 11.65
CA THR A 7 44.43 -5.61 12.02
C THR A 7 43.87 -4.90 10.78
N VAL A 8 44.64 -4.77 9.72
CA VAL A 8 44.19 -4.19 8.45
C VAL A 8 43.12 -5.07 7.78
N ALA A 9 43.30 -6.40 7.81
CA ALA A 9 42.31 -7.34 7.28
C ALA A 9 40.99 -7.31 8.07
N ALA A 10 41.04 -7.18 9.42
CA ALA A 10 39.84 -7.07 10.25
C ALA A 10 39.07 -5.77 10.00
N VAL A 11 39.76 -4.64 9.81
CA VAL A 11 39.12 -3.36 9.47
C VAL A 11 38.51 -3.40 8.07
N ALA A 12 39.15 -4.04 7.09
CA ALA A 12 38.62 -4.17 5.74
C ALA A 12 37.33 -5.03 5.73
N VAL A 13 37.24 -6.10 6.52
CA VAL A 13 36.04 -6.93 6.65
C VAL A 13 34.88 -6.17 7.31
N VAL A 14 35.13 -5.35 8.31
CA VAL A 14 34.11 -4.53 8.97
C VAL A 14 33.57 -3.44 8.02
N VAL A 15 34.42 -2.81 7.22
CA VAL A 15 34.00 -1.79 6.24
C VAL A 15 33.21 -2.42 5.07
N SER A 16 33.53 -3.65 4.68
CA SER A 16 32.81 -4.36 3.61
C SER A 16 31.40 -4.84 4.05
N GLY A 17 31.15 -4.97 5.36
CA GLY A 17 29.85 -5.39 5.90
C GLY A 17 28.79 -4.30 5.94
N PHE A 18 29.16 -3.03 5.72
CA PHE A 18 28.24 -1.89 5.61
C PHE A 18 27.95 -1.51 4.15
N ALA A 19 27.71 -2.49 3.27
CA ALA A 19 26.95 -2.23 2.06
C ALA A 19 25.51 -1.94 2.49
N ILE A 20 25.24 -0.68 2.86
CA ILE A 20 23.88 -0.19 3.05
C ILE A 20 23.21 -0.32 1.68
N ASN A 21 22.39 -1.36 1.51
CA ASN A 21 21.42 -1.40 0.43
C ASN A 21 20.44 -0.26 0.69
N THR A 22 20.79 0.95 0.29
CA THR A 22 19.83 2.02 0.13
C THR A 22 18.94 1.62 -1.04
N ASN A 23 17.83 0.96 -0.73
CA ASN A 23 16.73 0.90 -1.68
C ASN A 23 16.31 2.36 -1.89
N ILE A 24 16.79 2.95 -2.98
CA ILE A 24 16.32 4.24 -3.44
C ILE A 24 14.87 3.96 -3.82
N ALA A 25 13.93 4.41 -3.00
CA ALA A 25 12.54 4.47 -3.41
C ALA A 25 12.51 5.50 -4.54
N LEU A 26 12.39 5.01 -5.77
CA LEU A 26 12.08 5.86 -6.91
C LEU A 26 10.61 6.25 -6.71
N GLY A 27 10.32 7.54 -6.63
CA GLY A 27 8.94 8.01 -6.46
C GLY A 27 8.02 7.58 -7.61
N HIS A 28 8.56 7.20 -8.77
CA HIS A 28 7.82 6.74 -9.93
C HIS A 28 8.58 5.66 -10.68
N GLU A 29 7.87 4.66 -11.19
CA GLU A 29 8.41 3.67 -12.11
C GLU A 29 8.36 4.21 -13.54
N ARG A 30 9.51 4.17 -14.22
CA ARG A 30 9.63 4.53 -15.64
C ARG A 30 9.76 3.27 -16.47
N ARG A 31 8.89 3.11 -17.48
CA ARG A 31 8.90 1.95 -18.38
C ARG A 31 8.67 2.38 -19.82
N THR A 32 9.43 1.78 -20.75
CA THR A 32 9.18 1.93 -22.20
C THR A 32 8.19 0.87 -22.64
N VAL A 33 7.09 1.30 -23.26
CA VAL A 33 6.01 0.46 -23.78
C VAL A 33 5.83 0.81 -25.26
N GLY A 34 6.39 -0.01 -26.13
CA GLY A 34 6.47 0.29 -27.57
C GLY A 34 7.18 1.60 -27.84
N PRO A 35 6.58 2.53 -28.64
CA PRO A 35 7.19 3.83 -28.94
C PRO A 35 6.97 4.88 -27.84
N TYR A 36 6.38 4.51 -26.70
CA TYR A 36 6.04 5.42 -25.63
C TYR A 36 6.79 5.13 -24.33
N THR A 37 6.99 6.15 -23.54
CA THR A 37 7.51 6.06 -22.16
C THR A 37 6.38 6.36 -21.19
N PHE A 38 6.11 5.43 -20.29
CA PHE A 38 5.18 5.57 -19.17
C PHE A 38 5.97 5.87 -17.90
N VAL A 39 5.53 6.84 -17.12
CA VAL A 39 6.02 7.12 -15.77
C VAL A 39 4.82 7.02 -14.84
N VAL A 40 4.88 6.09 -13.89
CA VAL A 40 3.73 5.73 -13.05
C VAL A 40 4.14 5.69 -11.60
N GLY A 41 3.34 6.30 -10.74
CA GLY A 41 3.50 6.29 -9.29
C GLY A 41 2.31 6.90 -8.58
N TRP A 42 2.50 7.24 -7.31
CA TRP A 42 1.53 8.02 -6.56
C TRP A 42 1.73 9.52 -6.79
N LEU A 43 0.64 10.27 -6.87
CA LEU A 43 0.69 11.71 -7.06
C LEU A 43 1.37 12.43 -5.88
N ASN A 44 1.08 11.97 -4.68
CA ASN A 44 1.70 12.46 -3.45
C ASN A 44 2.56 11.35 -2.84
N GLU A 45 3.85 11.61 -2.68
CA GLU A 45 4.81 10.69 -2.05
C GLU A 45 5.59 11.39 -0.92
N PRO A 46 5.86 10.70 0.19
CA PRO A 46 5.40 9.34 0.51
C PRO A 46 3.88 9.22 0.54
N ALA A 47 3.34 8.07 0.11
CA ALA A 47 1.92 7.81 0.05
C ALA A 47 1.44 7.19 1.37
N TYR A 48 0.39 7.75 1.97
CA TYR A 48 -0.11 7.33 3.28
C TYR A 48 -1.52 6.78 3.24
N VAL A 49 -1.78 5.81 4.13
CA VAL A 49 -3.11 5.25 4.33
C VAL A 49 -4.10 6.31 4.85
N ASN A 50 -5.36 6.23 4.38
CA ASN A 50 -6.46 7.14 4.75
C ASN A 50 -6.23 8.61 4.34
N LEU A 51 -5.28 8.88 3.46
CA LEU A 51 -5.12 10.18 2.80
C LEU A 51 -5.47 10.07 1.32
N LEU A 52 -6.22 11.05 0.82
CA LEU A 52 -6.56 11.11 -0.60
C LEU A 52 -5.28 11.19 -1.43
N ASN A 53 -5.15 10.28 -2.38
CA ASN A 53 -4.05 10.25 -3.32
C ASN A 53 -4.57 9.97 -4.73
N SER A 54 -3.69 9.79 -5.69
CA SER A 54 -4.03 9.54 -7.08
C SER A 54 -2.96 8.71 -7.76
N LEU A 55 -3.35 7.95 -8.76
CA LEU A 55 -2.45 7.59 -9.84
C LEU A 55 -1.83 8.88 -10.39
N ASP A 56 -0.50 8.94 -10.53
CA ASP A 56 0.22 9.90 -11.37
C ASP A 56 0.77 9.14 -12.57
N LEU A 57 0.18 9.41 -13.74
CA LEU A 57 0.59 8.79 -15.00
C LEU A 57 1.07 9.88 -15.95
N THR A 58 2.31 9.73 -16.41
CA THR A 58 2.84 10.56 -17.51
C THR A 58 3.13 9.68 -18.70
N VAL A 59 2.68 10.09 -19.89
CA VAL A 59 2.95 9.39 -21.15
C VAL A 59 3.59 10.33 -22.16
N THR A 60 4.75 9.93 -22.67
CA THR A 60 5.48 10.67 -23.71
C THR A 60 5.93 9.73 -24.82
N GLU A 61 6.17 10.26 -26.01
CA GLU A 61 6.91 9.54 -27.04
C GLU A 61 8.34 9.28 -26.55
N THR A 62 8.84 8.05 -26.75
CA THR A 62 10.21 7.68 -26.30
C THR A 62 11.26 8.50 -27.04
N THR A 63 11.04 8.83 -28.32
CA THR A 63 11.90 9.68 -29.11
C THR A 63 11.39 11.11 -29.05
N GLY A 64 12.22 12.05 -28.56
CA GLY A 64 11.89 13.46 -28.48
C GLY A 64 11.05 13.86 -27.28
N ALA A 65 10.64 12.92 -26.42
CA ALA A 65 9.88 13.14 -25.17
C ALA A 65 8.62 14.01 -25.33
N LYS A 66 7.99 13.97 -26.52
CA LYS A 66 6.76 14.71 -26.78
C LYS A 66 5.61 14.13 -25.95
N ALA A 67 4.86 15.00 -25.25
CA ALA A 67 3.70 14.61 -24.47
C ALA A 67 2.61 14.01 -25.35
N VAL A 68 1.97 12.93 -24.85
CA VAL A 68 0.83 12.29 -25.51
C VAL A 68 -0.45 12.71 -24.80
N GLU A 69 -1.31 13.44 -25.48
CA GLU A 69 -2.54 13.98 -24.92
C GLU A 69 -3.78 13.18 -25.33
N GLY A 70 -4.89 13.38 -24.60
CA GLY A 70 -6.20 12.79 -24.91
C GLY A 70 -6.39 11.34 -24.46
N LEU A 71 -5.43 10.79 -23.69
CA LEU A 71 -5.48 9.39 -23.25
C LEU A 71 -6.55 9.11 -22.20
N GLU A 72 -7.11 10.12 -21.55
CA GLU A 72 -8.29 9.98 -20.68
C GLU A 72 -9.53 9.41 -21.39
N LYS A 73 -9.51 9.40 -22.72
CA LYS A 73 -10.58 8.85 -23.58
C LYS A 73 -10.31 7.41 -23.99
N THR A 74 -9.06 6.98 -23.97
CA THR A 74 -8.62 5.71 -24.55
C THR A 74 -7.97 4.77 -23.55
N LEU A 75 -7.46 5.27 -22.43
CA LEU A 75 -6.91 4.47 -21.35
C LEU A 75 -7.92 4.31 -20.22
N LYS A 76 -7.85 3.15 -19.59
CA LYS A 76 -8.49 2.81 -18.32
C LYS A 76 -7.40 2.48 -17.32
N ALA A 77 -7.65 2.76 -16.06
CA ALA A 77 -6.77 2.35 -14.97
C ALA A 77 -7.60 1.70 -13.88
N ASP A 78 -7.12 0.57 -13.40
CA ASP A 78 -7.65 -0.13 -12.24
C ASP A 78 -6.58 -0.21 -11.16
N LEU A 79 -6.99 -0.21 -9.89
CA LEU A 79 -6.12 -0.37 -8.74
C LEU A 79 -6.43 -1.68 -8.04
N ALA A 80 -5.39 -2.49 -7.78
CA ALA A 80 -5.45 -3.69 -6.97
C ALA A 80 -4.61 -3.50 -5.69
N PHE A 81 -5.04 -4.09 -4.57
CA PHE A 81 -4.25 -4.20 -3.35
C PHE A 81 -3.47 -5.51 -3.34
N GLY A 82 -2.14 -5.46 -3.24
CA GLY A 82 -1.28 -6.64 -3.31
C GLY A 82 -1.56 -7.46 -4.57
N GLY A 83 -1.56 -8.78 -4.46
CA GLY A 83 -1.94 -9.71 -5.54
C GLY A 83 -3.44 -9.98 -5.69
N SER A 84 -4.32 -9.12 -5.16
CA SER A 84 -5.77 -9.31 -5.20
C SER A 84 -6.32 -9.31 -6.63
N SER A 85 -7.29 -10.17 -6.89
CA SER A 85 -8.09 -10.13 -8.13
C SER A 85 -9.21 -9.08 -8.10
N THR A 86 -9.49 -8.48 -6.93
CA THR A 86 -10.46 -7.40 -6.81
C THR A 86 -9.84 -6.10 -7.31
N LEU A 87 -10.45 -5.51 -8.33
CA LEU A 87 -10.00 -4.29 -8.97
C LEU A 87 -10.92 -3.13 -8.59
N GLN A 88 -10.32 -1.98 -8.28
CA GLN A 88 -11.01 -0.71 -8.10
C GLN A 88 -10.79 0.15 -9.34
N PRO A 89 -11.80 0.38 -10.19
CA PRO A 89 -11.66 1.28 -11.33
C PRO A 89 -11.36 2.71 -10.89
N LEU A 90 -10.42 3.35 -11.59
CA LEU A 90 -10.07 4.75 -11.41
C LEU A 90 -10.60 5.58 -12.58
N ILE A 91 -11.11 6.78 -12.28
CA ILE A 91 -11.49 7.73 -13.32
C ILE A 91 -10.22 8.45 -13.78
N VAL A 92 -9.72 8.06 -14.95
CA VAL A 92 -8.54 8.70 -15.56
C VAL A 92 -8.96 10.06 -16.12
N ALA A 93 -8.29 11.11 -15.68
CA ALA A 93 -8.52 12.48 -16.12
C ALA A 93 -7.22 13.18 -16.49
N ALA A 94 -7.22 13.97 -17.55
CA ALA A 94 -6.08 14.83 -17.90
C ALA A 94 -5.85 15.90 -16.83
N ARG A 95 -4.58 16.15 -16.49
CA ARG A 95 -4.22 17.20 -15.52
C ARG A 95 -4.16 18.56 -16.21
N PHE A 96 -4.95 19.49 -15.70
CA PHE A 96 -5.01 20.84 -16.27
C PHE A 96 -3.64 21.52 -16.31
N GLY A 97 -3.26 22.03 -17.45
CA GLY A 97 -1.99 22.74 -17.67
C GLY A 97 -0.76 21.86 -17.78
N LEU A 98 -0.91 20.52 -17.75
CA LEU A 98 0.20 19.57 -17.82
C LEU A 98 -0.04 18.56 -18.94
N ALA A 99 0.52 18.84 -20.13
CA ALA A 99 0.40 17.98 -21.28
C ALA A 99 0.97 16.58 -21.03
N GLY A 100 0.23 15.53 -21.39
CA GLY A 100 0.63 14.14 -21.23
C GLY A 100 0.59 13.61 -19.78
N HIS A 101 0.06 14.37 -18.83
CA HIS A 101 -0.13 13.96 -17.45
C HIS A 101 -1.59 13.64 -17.15
N TYR A 102 -1.79 12.54 -16.44
CA TYR A 102 -3.11 12.02 -16.07
C TYR A 102 -3.15 11.66 -14.59
N SER A 103 -4.33 11.75 -14.01
CA SER A 103 -4.58 11.37 -12.62
C SER A 103 -5.81 10.49 -12.51
N GLY A 104 -5.85 9.62 -11.48
CA GLY A 104 -7.02 8.84 -11.11
C GLY A 104 -7.09 8.76 -9.58
N TYR A 105 -7.98 9.55 -8.96
CA TYR A 105 -8.05 9.72 -7.51
C TYR A 105 -8.60 8.48 -6.80
N VAL A 106 -8.01 8.20 -5.63
CA VAL A 106 -8.38 7.10 -4.75
C VAL A 106 -8.02 7.43 -3.31
N LEU A 107 -8.75 6.84 -2.36
CA LEU A 107 -8.43 6.85 -0.93
C LEU A 107 -7.93 5.46 -0.53
N PRO A 108 -6.61 5.22 -0.44
CA PRO A 108 -6.09 3.94 0.03
C PRO A 108 -6.44 3.72 1.51
N THR A 109 -7.05 2.59 1.83
CA THR A 109 -7.50 2.28 3.21
C THR A 109 -6.67 1.21 3.89
N LYS A 110 -5.62 0.71 3.23
CA LYS A 110 -4.72 -0.34 3.72
C LYS A 110 -3.27 0.01 3.46
N VAL A 111 -2.41 -0.25 4.43
CA VAL A 111 -0.95 -0.17 4.29
C VAL A 111 -0.45 -1.36 3.46
N GLY A 112 0.53 -1.13 2.59
CA GLY A 112 1.17 -2.17 1.78
C GLY A 112 1.24 -1.83 0.29
N ASP A 113 1.48 -2.85 -0.51
CA ASP A 113 1.71 -2.71 -1.94
C ASP A 113 0.41 -2.66 -2.73
N TYR A 114 0.43 -1.85 -3.77
CA TYR A 114 -0.66 -1.68 -4.72
C TYR A 114 -0.16 -1.83 -6.15
N THR A 115 -1.06 -2.24 -7.05
CA THR A 115 -0.78 -2.38 -8.48
C THR A 115 -1.73 -1.51 -9.26
N PHE A 116 -1.19 -0.60 -10.07
CA PHE A 116 -1.94 0.08 -11.13
C PHE A 116 -1.94 -0.80 -12.38
N HIS A 117 -3.11 -1.18 -12.86
CA HIS A 117 -3.30 -1.89 -14.11
C HIS A 117 -3.87 -0.93 -15.15
N ILE A 118 -3.07 -0.61 -16.16
CA ILE A 118 -3.40 0.37 -17.20
C ILE A 118 -3.69 -0.38 -18.49
N THR A 119 -4.89 -0.21 -19.02
CA THR A 119 -5.36 -0.89 -20.22
C THR A 119 -5.96 0.10 -21.22
N GLY A 120 -6.01 -0.28 -22.50
CA GLY A 120 -6.60 0.53 -23.55
C GLY A 120 -5.70 0.73 -24.75
N THR A 121 -5.69 1.94 -25.33
CA THR A 121 -4.88 2.24 -26.51
C THR A 121 -4.16 3.58 -26.42
N VAL A 122 -2.92 3.62 -26.98
CA VAL A 122 -2.19 4.85 -27.24
C VAL A 122 -1.90 4.90 -28.74
N GLY A 123 -2.53 5.82 -29.44
CA GLY A 123 -2.58 5.76 -30.91
C GLY A 123 -3.21 4.47 -31.40
N THR A 124 -2.46 3.66 -32.14
CA THR A 124 -2.88 2.34 -32.63
C THR A 124 -2.37 1.18 -31.77
N MET A 125 -1.56 1.47 -30.75
CA MET A 125 -0.94 0.44 -29.91
C MET A 125 -1.88 0.07 -28.77
N ASN A 126 -2.09 -1.23 -28.56
CA ASN A 126 -2.76 -1.75 -27.37
C ASN A 126 -1.83 -1.68 -26.16
N VAL A 127 -2.38 -1.29 -25.02
CA VAL A 127 -1.71 -1.23 -23.72
C VAL A 127 -2.40 -2.19 -22.77
N ASP A 128 -1.62 -3.01 -22.09
CA ASP A 128 -2.02 -3.88 -20.98
C ASP A 128 -0.81 -4.02 -20.05
N GLU A 129 -0.64 -3.02 -19.16
CA GLU A 129 0.55 -2.89 -18.33
C GLU A 129 0.20 -2.81 -16.85
N LYS A 130 0.99 -3.53 -16.03
CA LYS A 130 0.86 -3.52 -14.57
C LYS A 130 2.08 -2.88 -13.94
N PHE A 131 1.85 -1.84 -13.15
CA PHE A 131 2.86 -1.14 -12.37
C PHE A 131 2.58 -1.40 -10.90
N GLU A 132 3.51 -2.05 -10.22
CA GLU A 132 3.37 -2.52 -8.84
C GLU A 132 4.30 -1.71 -7.93
N SER A 133 3.78 -1.24 -6.79
CA SER A 133 4.61 -0.58 -5.77
C SER A 133 5.57 -1.57 -5.10
N GLY A 134 6.63 -1.04 -4.48
CA GLY A 134 7.59 -1.85 -3.75
C GLY A 134 9.04 -1.45 -4.00
N PRO A 135 10.01 -2.21 -3.44
CA PRO A 135 11.43 -1.88 -3.53
C PRO A 135 11.92 -1.71 -4.98
N GLY A 136 12.57 -0.58 -5.27
CA GLY A 136 13.09 -0.25 -6.61
C GLY A 136 12.05 0.20 -7.63
N ARG A 137 10.82 0.39 -7.19
CA ARG A 137 9.67 0.92 -7.95
C ARG A 137 9.10 2.13 -7.22
N PHE A 138 7.86 2.55 -7.52
CA PHE A 138 7.20 3.60 -6.74
C PHE A 138 6.83 3.12 -5.33
N GLY A 139 6.62 4.06 -4.39
CA GLY A 139 6.42 3.78 -2.96
C GLY A 139 5.16 2.96 -2.67
N SER A 140 5.24 2.11 -1.63
CA SER A 140 4.06 1.46 -1.05
C SER A 140 3.24 2.48 -0.23
N ILE A 141 1.98 2.15 0.08
CA ILE A 141 1.19 2.93 1.04
C ILE A 141 1.72 2.68 2.44
N GLU A 142 2.10 3.74 3.14
CA GLU A 142 2.67 3.72 4.49
C GLU A 142 1.63 4.04 5.57
N SER A 143 1.95 3.69 6.83
CA SER A 143 1.16 4.10 7.99
C SER A 143 1.36 5.58 8.33
N THR A 144 0.30 6.25 8.73
CA THR A 144 0.37 7.62 9.27
C THR A 144 0.84 7.67 10.73
N ASP A 145 0.98 6.53 11.42
CA ASP A 145 1.31 6.47 12.85
C ASP A 145 2.58 7.23 13.24
N PRO A 146 3.70 7.16 12.46
CA PRO A 146 4.90 7.90 12.78
C PRO A 146 4.77 9.43 12.70
N LEU A 147 3.73 9.90 11.99
CA LEU A 147 3.51 11.33 11.74
C LEU A 147 2.54 11.97 12.75
N GLN A 148 1.88 11.15 13.58
CA GLN A 148 0.87 11.65 14.52
C GLN A 148 1.52 12.33 15.73
N TYR A 149 1.12 13.59 16.00
CA TYR A 149 1.55 14.42 17.14
C TYR A 149 0.38 15.30 17.59
N PRO A 150 0.18 15.58 18.87
CA PRO A 150 0.99 15.19 20.05
C PRO A 150 0.70 13.77 20.56
N GLN A 151 -0.32 13.10 20.07
CA GLN A 151 -0.68 11.75 20.48
C GLN A 151 -1.18 10.94 19.30
N LYS A 152 -1.00 9.62 19.38
CA LYS A 152 -1.53 8.68 18.36
C LYS A 152 -3.04 8.57 18.46
N LEU A 153 -3.70 8.60 17.31
CA LEU A 153 -5.13 8.30 17.20
C LEU A 153 -5.34 6.80 17.28
N THR A 154 -6.43 6.38 17.92
CA THR A 154 -6.82 4.97 17.92
C THR A 154 -7.23 4.57 16.51
N SER A 155 -6.60 3.56 15.94
CA SER A 155 -6.92 3.08 14.61
C SER A 155 -8.26 2.33 14.60
N ASN A 156 -8.91 2.23 13.44
CA ASN A 156 -10.10 1.40 13.27
C ASN A 156 -9.83 -0.08 13.59
N ALA A 157 -8.61 -0.55 13.33
CA ALA A 157 -8.19 -1.91 13.68
C ALA A 157 -8.13 -2.11 15.21
N ASP A 158 -7.58 -1.15 15.95
CA ASP A 158 -7.55 -1.20 17.41
C ASP A 158 -8.96 -1.17 18.02
N LEU A 159 -9.85 -0.35 17.45
CA LEU A 159 -11.25 -0.29 17.86
C LEU A 159 -11.97 -1.62 17.60
N ALA A 160 -11.77 -2.22 16.43
CA ALA A 160 -12.32 -3.54 16.11
C ALA A 160 -11.81 -4.62 17.08
N ALA A 161 -10.50 -4.65 17.34
CA ALA A 161 -9.90 -5.61 18.30
C ALA A 161 -10.47 -5.45 19.72
N ARG A 162 -10.71 -4.21 20.17
CA ARG A 162 -11.35 -3.95 21.48
C ARG A 162 -12.81 -4.40 21.50
N LEU A 163 -13.55 -4.21 20.40
CA LEU A 163 -14.94 -4.70 20.28
C LEU A 163 -14.98 -6.22 20.33
N ASP A 164 -14.10 -6.92 19.60
CA ASP A 164 -14.01 -8.39 19.65
C ASP A 164 -13.66 -8.91 21.05
N GLN A 165 -12.76 -8.23 21.76
CA GLN A 165 -12.44 -8.55 23.14
C GLN A 165 -13.65 -8.40 24.07
N LEU A 166 -14.38 -7.28 23.95
CA LEU A 166 -15.59 -7.04 24.74
C LEU A 166 -16.67 -8.08 24.43
N GLN A 167 -16.86 -8.42 23.16
CA GLN A 167 -17.81 -9.46 22.75
C GLN A 167 -17.45 -10.81 23.36
N THR A 168 -16.19 -11.20 23.37
CA THR A 168 -15.69 -12.43 24.00
C THR A 168 -15.98 -12.45 25.51
N LEU A 169 -15.74 -11.33 26.21
CA LEU A 169 -16.01 -11.21 27.63
C LEU A 169 -17.51 -11.31 27.93
N VAL A 170 -18.38 -10.69 27.11
CA VAL A 170 -19.82 -10.76 27.23
C VAL A 170 -20.30 -12.21 27.06
N ILE A 171 -19.84 -12.91 26.03
CA ILE A 171 -20.20 -14.33 25.81
C ILE A 171 -19.74 -15.20 26.99
N ALA A 172 -18.50 -15.03 27.46
CA ALA A 172 -17.99 -15.75 28.64
C ALA A 172 -18.86 -15.48 29.89
N GLY A 173 -19.23 -14.22 30.12
CA GLY A 173 -20.09 -13.82 31.21
C GLY A 173 -21.50 -14.46 31.15
N ILE A 174 -22.12 -14.52 29.97
CA ILE A 174 -23.40 -15.18 29.75
C ILE A 174 -23.30 -16.68 30.01
N VAL A 175 -22.26 -17.34 29.53
CA VAL A 175 -22.03 -18.78 29.75
C VAL A 175 -21.88 -19.09 31.25
N LEU A 176 -20.99 -18.33 31.93
CA LEU A 176 -20.74 -18.52 33.37
C LEU A 176 -22.00 -18.22 34.20
N GLY A 177 -22.73 -17.15 33.88
CA GLY A 177 -23.98 -16.80 34.52
C GLY A 177 -25.06 -17.88 34.33
N GLY A 178 -25.18 -18.42 33.12
CA GLY A 178 -26.09 -19.53 32.82
C GLY A 178 -25.74 -20.80 33.62
N LEU A 179 -24.46 -21.16 33.68
CA LEU A 179 -24.00 -22.30 34.50
C LEU A 179 -24.28 -22.10 35.99
N ALA A 180 -24.07 -20.91 36.52
CA ALA A 180 -24.35 -20.58 37.93
C ALA A 180 -25.85 -20.69 38.24
N LEU A 181 -26.73 -20.23 37.35
CA LEU A 181 -28.17 -20.37 37.50
C LEU A 181 -28.61 -21.84 37.48
N LEU A 182 -28.06 -22.64 36.56
CA LEU A 182 -28.36 -24.08 36.52
C LEU A 182 -27.89 -24.81 37.79
N ALA A 183 -26.70 -24.51 38.29
CA ALA A 183 -26.17 -25.06 39.52
C ALA A 183 -27.05 -24.68 40.74
N SER A 184 -27.49 -23.42 40.80
CA SER A 184 -28.39 -22.93 41.86
C SER A 184 -29.74 -23.64 41.81
N ALA A 185 -30.35 -23.81 40.65
CA ALA A 185 -31.60 -24.52 40.47
C ALA A 185 -31.49 -26.01 40.88
N ALA A 186 -30.42 -26.68 40.49
CA ALA A 186 -30.15 -28.08 40.88
C ALA A 186 -29.97 -28.22 42.38
N GLY A 187 -29.26 -27.28 43.05
CA GLY A 187 -29.11 -27.26 44.51
C GLY A 187 -30.44 -27.09 45.27
N LEU A 188 -31.35 -26.26 44.73
CA LEU A 188 -32.67 -26.07 45.31
C LEU A 188 -33.55 -27.33 45.20
N VAL A 189 -33.48 -28.05 44.09
CA VAL A 189 -34.20 -29.32 43.87
C VAL A 189 -33.70 -30.40 44.81
N MET A 190 -32.37 -30.53 44.97
CA MET A 190 -31.78 -31.51 45.89
C MET A 190 -32.12 -31.24 47.38
N ARG A 191 -32.26 -30.00 47.79
CA ARG A 191 -32.62 -29.61 49.17
C ARG A 191 -34.11 -29.90 49.54
N ARG A 192 -34.93 -30.10 48.52
CA ARG A 192 -36.41 -30.41 48.74
C ARG A 192 -36.72 -31.92 48.81
N ARG A 193 -35.70 -32.77 48.56
CA ARG A 193 -35.78 -34.22 48.80
C ARG A 193 -35.11 -34.58 50.11
#